data_32ea6b6fbc58ca7505184a517c733021
#
_entry.id   32ea6b6fbc58ca7505184a517c733021
#
_cell.length_a   1.000
_cell.length_b   1.000
_cell.length_c   1.000
_cell.angle_alpha   90.00
_cell.angle_beta   90.00
_cell.angle_gamma   90.00
#
_symmetry.space_group_name_H-M   'P 1'
#
loop_
_entity.id
_entity.type
_entity.pdbx_description
1 polymer ?
#
loop_
_entity_poly.entity_id
_entity_poly.type
_entity_poly.pdbx_seq_one_letter_code
_entity_poly.pdbx_strand_id
1 'polypeptide(L)'
;MEYNFETKYELVKKAFDNSYSKYSKFKVGALLILKNGEYIQGTNVENASFGLTNCAERTALFYAYTLGYRQDDILELVIMADSEELTYPCGACRQVIMELMNHDAIITLVNLKKKTLSMKVSDLMPGYFGEEYLNV
;
A
#
# COMPACT_ATOMS: atom_id res chain seq x y z
N MET A 1 -17.25 0.76 10.41
CA MET A 1 -17.46 -0.51 9.67
C MET A 1 -16.17 -1.31 9.67
N GLU A 2 -16.25 -2.58 9.98
CA GLU A 2 -15.10 -3.46 9.87
C GLU A 2 -15.16 -4.21 8.56
N TYR A 3 -14.00 -4.36 7.91
CA TYR A 3 -13.89 -5.12 6.69
C TYR A 3 -13.36 -6.51 7.02
N ASN A 4 -14.09 -7.56 6.59
CA ASN A 4 -13.59 -8.91 6.72
C ASN A 4 -12.58 -9.19 5.61
N PHE A 5 -11.89 -10.34 5.69
CA PHE A 5 -10.85 -10.67 4.72
C PHE A 5 -11.39 -10.73 3.28
N GLU A 6 -12.57 -11.34 3.10
CA GLU A 6 -13.14 -11.48 1.75
C GLU A 6 -13.42 -10.12 1.11
N THR A 7 -13.96 -9.17 1.88
CA THR A 7 -14.20 -7.82 1.37
C THR A 7 -12.89 -7.13 1.01
N LYS A 8 -11.88 -7.22 1.86
CA LYS A 8 -10.55 -6.65 1.59
C LYS A 8 -9.95 -7.28 0.33
N TYR A 9 -10.06 -8.60 0.21
CA TYR A 9 -9.56 -9.32 -0.96
C TYR A 9 -10.22 -8.82 -2.25
N GLU A 10 -11.54 -8.72 -2.26
CA GLU A 10 -12.28 -8.26 -3.44
C GLU A 10 -11.89 -6.83 -3.83
N LEU A 11 -11.76 -5.94 -2.85
CA LEU A 11 -11.44 -4.54 -3.11
C LEU A 11 -9.99 -4.37 -3.60
N VAL A 12 -9.03 -5.06 -2.99
CA VAL A 12 -7.64 -4.97 -3.43
C VAL A 12 -7.45 -5.65 -4.79
N LYS A 13 -8.20 -6.72 -5.05
CA LYS A 13 -8.16 -7.40 -6.36
C LYS A 13 -8.64 -6.48 -7.48
N LYS A 14 -9.67 -5.68 -7.23
CA LYS A 14 -10.14 -4.68 -8.20
C LYS A 14 -9.03 -3.71 -8.58
N ALA A 15 -8.30 -3.20 -7.59
CA ALA A 15 -7.17 -2.33 -7.84
C ALA A 15 -6.07 -3.06 -8.63
N PHE A 16 -5.77 -4.30 -8.23
CA PHE A 16 -4.80 -5.16 -8.90
C PHE A 16 -5.18 -5.36 -10.37
N ASP A 17 -6.45 -5.64 -10.66
CA ASP A 17 -6.92 -5.88 -12.03
C ASP A 17 -6.81 -4.63 -12.90
N ASN A 18 -6.82 -3.44 -12.32
CA ASN A 18 -6.71 -2.18 -13.02
C ASN A 18 -5.27 -1.71 -13.23
N SER A 19 -4.29 -2.51 -12.84
CA SER A 19 -2.88 -2.17 -12.98
C SER A 19 -2.51 -1.84 -14.42
N TYR A 20 -1.76 -0.75 -14.60
CA TYR A 20 -1.14 -0.45 -15.89
C TYR A 20 0.32 -0.91 -15.84
N SER A 21 0.53 -2.19 -16.11
CA SER A 21 1.84 -2.85 -16.03
C SER A 21 2.27 -3.41 -17.39
N LYS A 22 2.16 -2.56 -18.40
CA LYS A 22 2.39 -2.89 -19.80
C LYS A 22 3.80 -3.44 -20.05
N TYR A 23 4.79 -2.95 -19.33
CA TYR A 23 6.20 -3.29 -19.55
C TYR A 23 6.66 -4.48 -18.71
N SER A 24 6.45 -4.44 -17.41
CA SER A 24 6.91 -5.49 -16.51
C SER A 24 5.98 -6.69 -16.47
N LYS A 25 4.69 -6.50 -16.77
CA LYS A 25 3.64 -7.48 -16.59
C LYS A 25 3.41 -7.83 -15.11
N PHE A 26 4.01 -7.10 -14.18
CA PHE A 26 3.87 -7.33 -12.75
C PHE A 26 2.82 -6.40 -12.17
N LYS A 27 1.63 -6.93 -11.94
CA LYS A 27 0.50 -6.17 -11.39
C LYS A 27 0.56 -6.09 -9.88
N VAL A 28 0.24 -4.91 -9.34
CA VAL A 28 0.12 -4.71 -7.90
C VAL A 28 -1.14 -3.90 -7.64
N GLY A 29 -1.88 -4.27 -6.62
CA GLY A 29 -3.00 -3.49 -6.12
C GLY A 29 -2.76 -3.11 -4.67
N ALA A 30 -3.30 -1.98 -4.27
CA ALA A 30 -3.23 -1.50 -2.89
C ALA A 30 -4.60 -1.04 -2.43
N LEU A 31 -4.87 -1.24 -1.15
CA LEU A 31 -6.13 -0.85 -0.53
C LEU A 31 -5.83 -0.24 0.83
N LEU A 32 -6.28 0.99 1.03
CA LEU A 32 -6.24 1.63 2.35
C LEU A 32 -7.60 1.50 3.01
N ILE A 33 -7.60 1.07 4.26
CA ILE A 33 -8.79 1.05 5.12
C ILE A 33 -8.67 2.24 6.06
N LEU A 34 -9.69 3.09 6.08
CA LEU A 34 -9.69 4.34 6.81
C LEU A 34 -10.52 4.24 8.08
N LYS A 35 -10.15 5.04 9.06
CA LYS A 35 -10.79 5.09 10.36
C LYS A 35 -12.29 5.43 10.29
N ASN A 36 -12.70 6.22 9.29
CA ASN A 36 -14.09 6.61 9.10
C ASN A 36 -14.95 5.57 8.38
N GLY A 37 -14.38 4.39 8.07
CA GLY A 37 -15.10 3.33 7.38
C GLY A 37 -15.00 3.38 5.87
N GLU A 38 -14.39 4.41 5.31
CA GLU A 38 -14.13 4.51 3.87
C GLU A 38 -12.90 3.70 3.48
N TYR A 39 -12.69 3.52 2.18
CA TYR A 39 -11.48 2.88 1.66
C TYR A 39 -10.97 3.64 0.44
N ILE A 40 -9.70 3.43 0.12
CA ILE A 40 -9.04 4.01 -1.05
C ILE A 40 -8.25 2.92 -1.75
N GLN A 41 -8.40 2.84 -3.08
CA GLN A 41 -7.67 1.88 -3.91
C GLN A 41 -6.55 2.58 -4.65
N GLY A 42 -5.46 1.85 -4.88
CA GLY A 42 -4.36 2.30 -5.73
C GLY A 42 -3.87 1.16 -6.58
N THR A 43 -3.34 1.48 -7.75
CA THR A 43 -2.77 0.52 -8.66
C THR A 43 -1.40 1.02 -9.13
N ASN A 44 -0.52 0.10 -9.52
CA ASN A 44 0.75 0.54 -10.10
C ASN A 44 0.50 1.00 -11.54
N VAL A 45 1.16 2.10 -11.90
CA VAL A 45 1.04 2.72 -13.21
C VAL A 45 2.46 2.89 -13.75
N GLU A 46 2.78 2.11 -14.79
CA GLU A 46 4.09 2.13 -15.40
C GLU A 46 4.20 3.18 -16.48
N ASN A 47 5.43 3.50 -16.83
CA ASN A 47 5.74 4.48 -17.85
C ASN A 47 6.93 3.96 -18.65
N ALA A 48 6.97 4.26 -19.94
CA ALA A 48 8.15 3.94 -20.77
C ALA A 48 9.41 4.55 -20.19
N SER A 49 9.30 5.71 -19.54
CA SER A 49 10.35 6.26 -18.71
C SER A 49 10.21 5.64 -17.32
N PHE A 50 10.98 4.59 -17.05
CA PHE A 50 10.82 3.77 -15.85
C PHE A 50 10.89 4.56 -14.55
N GLY A 51 11.67 5.61 -14.50
CA GLY A 51 11.78 6.47 -13.31
C GLY A 51 10.49 7.18 -12.95
N LEU A 52 9.51 7.24 -13.83
CA LEU A 52 8.23 7.87 -13.61
C LEU A 52 7.14 6.85 -13.21
N THR A 53 7.45 5.57 -13.17
CA THR A 53 6.54 4.52 -12.72
C THR A 53 6.19 4.76 -11.26
N ASN A 54 4.90 4.65 -10.91
CA ASN A 54 4.48 4.75 -9.52
C ASN A 54 3.91 3.44 -9.03
N CYS A 55 4.31 3.04 -7.81
CA CYS A 55 3.84 1.82 -7.19
C CYS A 55 2.41 1.99 -6.66
N ALA A 56 1.68 0.89 -6.55
CA ALA A 56 0.30 0.89 -6.09
C ALA A 56 0.15 1.52 -4.70
N GLU A 57 1.07 1.21 -3.80
CA GLU A 57 1.05 1.72 -2.42
C GLU A 57 1.13 3.24 -2.40
N ARG A 58 2.05 3.81 -3.19
CA ARG A 58 2.20 5.27 -3.25
C ARG A 58 1.02 5.92 -3.94
N THR A 59 0.46 5.30 -4.97
CA THR A 59 -0.75 5.80 -5.62
C THR A 59 -1.88 5.95 -4.60
N ALA A 60 -2.12 4.92 -3.78
CA ALA A 60 -3.18 4.96 -2.76
C ALA A 60 -2.90 6.01 -1.68
N LEU A 61 -1.67 6.04 -1.16
CA LEU A 61 -1.30 6.96 -0.08
C LEU A 61 -1.34 8.41 -0.52
N PHE A 62 -0.81 8.72 -1.71
CA PHE A 62 -0.82 10.08 -2.24
C PHE A 62 -2.25 10.56 -2.49
N TYR A 63 -3.11 9.67 -2.99
CA TYR A 63 -4.50 10.01 -3.20
C TYR A 63 -5.23 10.28 -1.88
N ALA A 64 -4.97 9.46 -0.87
CA ALA A 64 -5.53 9.69 0.47
C ALA A 64 -5.17 11.08 0.99
N TYR A 65 -3.91 11.47 0.86
CA TYR A 65 -3.44 12.79 1.31
C TYR A 65 -4.05 13.91 0.47
N THR A 66 -4.26 13.69 -0.83
CA THR A 66 -4.97 14.65 -1.69
C THR A 66 -6.39 14.88 -1.20
N LEU A 67 -7.04 13.84 -0.69
CA LEU A 67 -8.41 13.94 -0.17
C LEU A 67 -8.47 14.53 1.26
N GLY A 68 -7.33 14.81 1.86
CA GLY A 68 -7.27 15.43 3.19
C GLY A 68 -7.03 14.45 4.33
N TYR A 69 -6.89 13.16 4.06
CA TYR A 69 -6.56 12.18 5.11
C TYR A 69 -5.11 12.33 5.54
N ARG A 70 -4.82 11.91 6.76
CA ARG A 70 -3.48 11.99 7.36
C ARG A 70 -3.17 10.69 8.09
N GLN A 71 -1.99 10.62 8.70
CA GLN A 71 -1.49 9.43 9.41
C GLN A 71 -2.55 8.73 10.25
N ASP A 72 -3.21 9.51 11.12
CA ASP A 72 -4.14 8.94 12.11
C ASP A 72 -5.43 8.41 11.49
N ASP A 73 -5.71 8.74 10.24
CA ASP A 73 -6.91 8.30 9.55
C ASP A 73 -6.75 6.94 8.90
N ILE A 74 -5.53 6.42 8.77
CA ILE A 74 -5.23 5.22 8.01
C ILE A 74 -4.96 4.06 8.96
N LEU A 75 -5.82 3.03 8.91
CA LEU A 75 -5.72 1.88 9.82
C LEU A 75 -4.90 0.74 9.23
N GLU A 76 -5.02 0.54 7.92
CA GLU A 76 -4.42 -0.64 7.29
C GLU A 76 -4.13 -0.37 5.81
N LEU A 77 -3.02 -0.93 5.33
CA LEU A 77 -2.69 -0.98 3.91
C LEU A 77 -2.62 -2.44 3.50
N VAL A 78 -3.47 -2.84 2.56
CA VAL A 78 -3.47 -4.19 1.99
C VAL A 78 -2.79 -4.13 0.62
N ILE A 79 -1.85 -5.02 0.37
CA ILE A 79 -1.05 -5.04 -0.87
C ILE A 79 -1.22 -6.42 -1.52
N MET A 80 -1.64 -6.43 -2.79
CA MET A 80 -1.79 -7.65 -3.57
C MET A 80 -0.83 -7.66 -4.75
N ALA A 81 -0.12 -8.78 -4.90
CA ALA A 81 0.70 -9.05 -6.07
C ALA A 81 0.49 -10.51 -6.49
N ASP A 82 0.73 -10.80 -7.77
CA ASP A 82 0.62 -12.15 -8.30
C ASP A 82 1.98 -12.86 -8.20
N SER A 83 2.23 -13.42 -7.02
CA SER A 83 3.45 -14.18 -6.77
C SER A 83 3.13 -15.31 -5.80
N GLU A 84 3.88 -16.40 -5.88
CA GLU A 84 3.70 -17.52 -4.94
C GLU A 84 4.10 -17.11 -3.54
N GLU A 85 5.24 -16.43 -3.41
CA GLU A 85 5.65 -15.84 -2.16
C GLU A 85 5.01 -14.45 -2.04
N LEU A 86 4.74 -14.03 -0.81
CA LEU A 86 4.15 -12.72 -0.58
C LEU A 86 5.16 -11.63 -0.91
N THR A 87 4.69 -10.59 -1.63
CA THR A 87 5.55 -9.52 -2.10
C THR A 87 5.50 -8.36 -1.10
N TYR A 88 6.65 -8.01 -0.55
CA TYR A 88 6.80 -6.86 0.35
C TYR A 88 6.92 -5.58 -0.48
N PRO A 89 6.55 -4.43 0.08
CA PRO A 89 6.75 -3.16 -0.63
C PRO A 89 8.23 -2.87 -0.86
N CYS A 90 8.54 -2.20 -1.98
CA CYS A 90 9.91 -1.82 -2.30
C CYS A 90 10.43 -0.78 -1.29
N GLY A 91 11.74 -0.50 -1.34
CA GLY A 91 12.35 0.45 -0.41
C GLY A 91 11.75 1.84 -0.45
N ALA A 92 11.46 2.34 -1.65
CA ALA A 92 10.86 3.66 -1.82
C ALA A 92 9.46 3.70 -1.17
N CYS A 93 8.65 2.66 -1.39
CA CYS A 93 7.33 2.57 -0.77
C CYS A 93 7.43 2.45 0.74
N ARG A 94 8.42 1.70 1.25
CA ARG A 94 8.62 1.59 2.71
C ARG A 94 8.90 2.95 3.33
N GLN A 95 9.76 3.75 2.70
CA GLN A 95 10.06 5.10 3.19
C GLN A 95 8.80 5.97 3.22
N VAL A 96 8.00 5.92 2.16
CA VAL A 96 6.74 6.69 2.08
C VAL A 96 5.75 6.22 3.14
N ILE A 97 5.61 4.90 3.31
CA ILE A 97 4.72 4.32 4.32
C ILE A 97 5.12 4.77 5.73
N MET A 98 6.42 4.77 6.04
CA MET A 98 6.90 5.19 7.36
C MET A 98 6.52 6.65 7.67
N GLU A 99 6.49 7.51 6.66
CA GLU A 99 6.13 8.93 6.83
C GLU A 99 4.61 9.12 6.91
N LEU A 100 3.86 8.43 6.06
CA LEU A 100 2.45 8.72 5.82
C LEU A 100 1.46 7.88 6.62
N MET A 101 1.92 6.83 7.30
CA MET A 101 1.10 5.97 8.14
C MET A 101 1.63 5.93 9.57
N ASN A 102 0.74 5.70 10.53
CA ASN A 102 1.16 5.45 11.90
C ASN A 102 1.95 4.14 11.95
N HIS A 103 2.96 4.09 12.80
CA HIS A 103 3.85 2.92 12.91
C HIS A 103 3.14 1.71 13.52
N ASP A 104 2.04 1.91 14.22
CA ASP A 104 1.19 0.84 14.76
C ASP A 104 0.11 0.37 13.80
N ALA A 105 -0.06 1.04 12.66
CA ALA A 105 -1.01 0.62 11.64
C ALA A 105 -0.57 -0.71 11.04
N ILE A 106 -1.49 -1.36 10.34
CA ILE A 106 -1.30 -2.72 9.84
C ILE A 106 -0.97 -2.71 8.35
N ILE A 107 0.01 -3.52 7.97
CA ILE A 107 0.30 -3.85 6.57
C ILE A 107 -0.12 -5.30 6.38
N THR A 108 -0.94 -5.57 5.37
CA THR A 108 -1.36 -6.93 5.04
C THR A 108 -0.96 -7.24 3.61
N LEU A 109 -0.16 -8.28 3.44
CA LEU A 109 0.26 -8.78 2.12
C LEU A 109 -0.66 -9.93 1.73
N VAL A 110 -1.05 -9.98 0.45
CA VAL A 110 -1.94 -11.05 -0.04
C VAL A 110 -1.56 -11.39 -1.48
N ASN A 111 -1.75 -12.66 -1.86
CA ASN A 111 -1.58 -13.09 -3.25
C ASN A 111 -2.89 -13.63 -3.82
N LEU A 112 -2.89 -14.04 -5.09
CA LEU A 112 -4.09 -14.54 -5.75
C LEU A 112 -4.58 -15.88 -5.21
N LYS A 113 -3.75 -16.61 -4.47
CA LYS A 113 -4.13 -17.86 -3.80
C LYS A 113 -4.63 -17.62 -2.38
N LYS A 114 -4.81 -16.34 -2.02
CA LYS A 114 -5.29 -15.90 -0.70
C LYS A 114 -4.33 -16.23 0.45
N LYS A 115 -3.07 -16.49 0.14
CA LYS A 115 -2.03 -16.52 1.17
C LYS A 115 -1.89 -15.10 1.70
N THR A 116 -1.76 -14.94 3.00
CA THR A 116 -1.75 -13.62 3.63
C THR A 116 -0.79 -13.57 4.81
N LEU A 117 -0.26 -12.38 5.06
CA LEU A 117 0.61 -12.11 6.19
C LEU A 117 0.40 -10.66 6.61
N SER A 118 0.17 -10.44 7.90
CA SER A 118 0.00 -9.09 8.44
C SER A 118 1.15 -8.75 9.39
N MET A 119 1.52 -7.47 9.41
CA MET A 119 2.57 -6.94 10.27
C MET A 119 2.27 -5.49 10.60
N LYS A 120 3.01 -4.92 11.54
CA LYS A 120 2.93 -3.48 11.81
C LYS A 120 3.77 -2.72 10.79
N VAL A 121 3.40 -1.47 10.53
CA VAL A 121 4.21 -0.57 9.71
C VAL A 121 5.65 -0.52 10.22
N SER A 122 5.86 -0.45 11.53
CA SER A 122 7.19 -0.39 12.14
C SER A 122 8.09 -1.58 11.77
N ASP A 123 7.52 -2.71 11.39
CA ASP A 123 8.29 -3.90 11.01
C ASP A 123 8.92 -3.79 9.63
N LEU A 124 8.49 -2.82 8.81
CA LEU A 124 8.96 -2.69 7.44
C LEU A 124 10.36 -2.08 7.31
N MET A 125 10.72 -1.20 8.23
CA MET A 125 11.95 -0.42 8.06
C MET A 125 12.56 0.00 9.40
N PRO A 126 13.23 -0.93 10.09
CA PRO A 126 13.94 -0.56 11.32
C PRO A 126 14.99 0.52 11.03
N GLY A 127 15.07 1.52 11.91
CA GLY A 127 16.06 2.59 11.75
C GLY A 127 15.77 3.53 10.59
N TYR A 128 14.50 3.70 10.22
CA TYR A 128 14.11 4.54 9.10
C TYR A 128 14.56 5.99 9.29
N PHE A 129 14.72 6.72 8.17
CA PHE A 129 14.99 8.16 8.17
C PHE A 129 13.65 8.90 8.31
N GLY A 130 13.48 9.67 9.37
CA GLY A 130 12.23 10.36 9.64
C GLY A 130 12.42 11.85 9.95
N GLU A 131 11.32 12.52 10.23
CA GLU A 131 11.31 13.97 10.46
C GLU A 131 12.17 14.40 11.64
N GLU A 132 12.40 13.51 12.61
CA GLU A 132 13.24 13.80 13.78
C GLU A 132 14.69 14.15 13.38
N TYR A 133 15.14 13.68 12.21
CA TYR A 133 16.46 14.02 11.70
C TYR A 133 16.53 15.43 11.09
N LEU A 134 15.37 16.03 10.84
CA LEU A 134 15.27 17.37 10.23
C LEU A 134 14.96 18.47 11.24
N ASN A 135 14.78 18.12 12.50
CA ASN A 135 14.45 19.07 13.57
C ASN A 135 13.19 19.91 13.31
N VAL A 136 12.16 19.26 12.76
CA VAL A 136 10.88 19.92 12.46
C VAL A 136 9.76 19.34 13.30
#